data_0986fa27115cd76535b3135b9757eb88
#
_entry.id   0986fa27115cd76535b3135b9757eb88
#
_cell.length_a   1.000
_cell.length_b   1.000
_cell.length_c   1.000
_cell.angle_alpha   90.00
_cell.angle_beta   90.00
_cell.angle_gamma   90.00
#
_symmetry.space_group_name_H-M   'P 1'
#
loop_
_entity.id
_entity.type
_entity.pdbx_description
1 polymer ?
#
loop_
_entity_poly.entity_id
_entity_poly.type
_entity_poly.pdbx_seq_one_letter_code
_entity_poly.pdbx_strand_id
1 'polypeptide(L)'
;MCRAILLFTGLICALQVHARSLVIQNFHADIVVGVDATVDVSETIRSRFEGRWNGIYRSIPVEYHTPQGFNHHLFLDLLGATDPQGLSLKVEDASERHYRKFKIWIPGAEDVAKTVILHYRVRNGLKFFEDHDELYWNITGDEWEVPIEAASARIALPSGAEGVRTLAFTGSYGSREAAVEVQVRGREIDFRMRRPLAFHEGLTAVVGWNKGVVQRPTMMARAADFLRANWPLGLPLAVLIAMYRRWSVRGRDPRLRPIAPQYRPPEGLTPAELGTLIDGSADLRDITATLVDLAVKGYVLIEKEETDRLLGVFKNTDYLFLSCQPASTWGVLCPHERVLLSAVFSGGAKASVRLSELERKFYVHLPGICDRIFDALMARRYFSDRPDRVRRNYLLGGLVLGAVWLFGAILGAPYAGVHWGMAPGTLMLPGLISAVIVAAFGYFMPARTVAGTRALEAALGFEDFLEKVEVDRMDRMIRTPKCSSNCCLMPWRWAWKSAGWRHSPVSVASCRFGIGVGAPWISIPAVSPAISAASPLRPLPS
;
A
#
# COMPACT_ATOMS: atom_id res chain seq x y z
N MET A 1 30.98 16.40 82.55
CA MET A 1 30.42 16.19 81.20
C MET A 1 29.94 17.54 80.61
N CYS A 2 30.82 18.52 80.35
CA CYS A 2 30.42 19.84 79.81
C CYS A 2 31.63 20.53 79.12
N ARG A 3 32.43 19.82 78.29
CA ARG A 3 33.54 20.39 77.55
C ARG A 3 33.76 19.78 76.16
N ALA A 4 32.82 19.02 75.59
CA ALA A 4 32.97 18.35 74.30
C ALA A 4 31.98 18.84 73.21
N ILE A 5 31.22 19.92 73.44
CA ILE A 5 30.20 20.38 72.49
C ILE A 5 30.60 21.68 71.73
N LEU A 6 31.75 22.28 72.04
CA LEU A 6 32.16 23.58 71.47
C LEU A 6 33.22 23.51 70.36
N LEU A 7 33.57 22.33 69.82
CA LEU A 7 34.56 22.19 68.74
C LEU A 7 34.01 21.65 67.40
N PHE A 8 32.69 21.54 67.25
CA PHE A 8 32.09 21.05 65.98
C PHE A 8 31.34 22.14 65.18
N THR A 9 31.39 23.38 65.61
CA THR A 9 30.70 24.53 64.91
C THR A 9 31.66 25.43 64.08
N GLY A 10 32.90 25.01 63.85
CA GLY A 10 33.90 25.87 63.23
C GLY A 10 34.40 25.46 61.84
N LEU A 11 33.82 24.45 61.16
CA LEU A 11 34.30 24.05 59.84
C LEU A 11 33.16 23.73 58.84
N ILE A 12 32.14 24.59 58.81
CA ILE A 12 31.33 24.76 57.60
C ILE A 12 32.02 25.89 56.83
N CYS A 13 33.20 25.61 56.29
CA CYS A 13 33.79 26.41 55.24
C CYS A 13 32.80 26.29 54.07
N ALA A 14 32.05 27.33 53.86
CA ALA A 14 31.16 27.46 52.72
C ALA A 14 32.03 27.26 51.46
N LEU A 15 32.04 26.05 50.95
CA LEU A 15 32.32 25.82 49.55
C LEU A 15 31.27 26.63 48.79
N GLN A 16 31.58 27.87 48.45
CA GLN A 16 30.83 28.62 47.46
C GLN A 16 30.99 27.84 46.17
N VAL A 17 30.09 26.88 45.96
CA VAL A 17 29.86 26.30 44.65
C VAL A 17 29.37 27.49 43.84
N HIS A 18 30.27 28.14 43.10
CA HIS A 18 29.87 29.11 42.08
C HIS A 18 29.02 28.34 41.07
N ALA A 19 27.71 28.47 41.22
CA ALA A 19 26.78 27.89 40.28
C ALA A 19 27.08 28.50 38.92
N ARG A 20 27.45 27.65 37.95
CA ARG A 20 27.65 28.10 36.58
C ARG A 20 26.35 28.67 36.05
N SER A 21 26.37 29.86 35.52
CA SER A 21 25.23 30.44 34.83
C SER A 21 25.63 30.90 33.41
N LEU A 22 24.66 30.82 32.53
CA LEU A 22 24.76 31.29 31.14
C LEU A 22 23.48 32.03 30.81
N VAL A 23 23.63 33.23 30.26
CA VAL A 23 22.52 34.04 29.78
C VAL A 23 22.84 34.59 28.39
N ILE A 24 21.92 34.48 27.47
CA ILE A 24 22.04 35.11 26.17
C ILE A 24 21.57 36.55 26.29
N GLN A 25 22.54 37.48 26.28
CA GLN A 25 22.22 38.90 26.39
C GLN A 25 21.57 39.46 25.13
N ASN A 26 22.03 39.00 23.95
CA ASN A 26 21.48 39.41 22.68
C ASN A 26 21.56 38.30 21.65
N PHE A 27 20.48 38.05 20.96
CA PHE A 27 20.37 37.15 19.81
C PHE A 27 19.89 37.99 18.61
N HIS A 28 20.70 38.06 17.55
CA HIS A 28 20.31 38.73 16.32
C HIS A 28 20.51 37.79 15.12
N ALA A 29 19.51 37.71 14.24
CA ALA A 29 19.60 36.93 13.02
C ALA A 29 19.41 37.83 11.79
N ASP A 30 20.41 37.89 10.92
CA ASP A 30 20.29 38.41 9.56
C ASP A 30 19.94 37.29 8.61
N ILE A 31 18.79 37.39 7.93
CA ILE A 31 18.23 36.34 7.05
C ILE A 31 18.05 36.95 5.68
N VAL A 32 18.69 36.36 4.67
CA VAL A 32 18.59 36.81 3.28
C VAL A 32 17.94 35.73 2.45
N VAL A 33 16.82 36.06 1.83
CA VAL A 33 16.11 35.16 0.91
C VAL A 33 16.67 35.34 -0.50
N GLY A 34 17.24 34.27 -1.06
CA GLY A 34 17.77 34.24 -2.42
C GLY A 34 16.67 34.07 -3.48
N VAL A 35 16.93 34.52 -4.71
CA VAL A 35 16.06 34.30 -5.87
C VAL A 35 15.97 32.83 -6.27
N ASP A 36 16.94 32.01 -5.89
CA ASP A 36 17.04 30.57 -6.12
C ASP A 36 16.36 29.72 -5.03
N ALA A 37 15.54 30.35 -4.18
CA ALA A 37 14.87 29.75 -3.01
C ALA A 37 15.83 29.25 -1.91
N THR A 38 17.07 29.69 -1.90
CA THR A 38 17.96 29.51 -0.75
C THR A 38 17.71 30.59 0.30
N VAL A 39 18.02 30.28 1.55
CA VAL A 39 17.95 31.20 2.68
C VAL A 39 19.32 31.21 3.37
N ASP A 40 20.02 32.33 3.27
CA ASP A 40 21.29 32.55 3.99
C ASP A 40 21.01 33.17 5.35
N VAL A 41 21.56 32.57 6.40
CA VAL A 41 21.33 33.00 7.78
C VAL A 41 22.66 33.26 8.47
N SER A 42 22.73 34.41 9.13
CA SER A 42 23.82 34.81 10.01
C SER A 42 23.28 35.11 11.40
N GLU A 43 23.57 34.28 12.38
CA GLU A 43 23.13 34.44 13.76
C GLU A 43 24.26 35.03 14.61
N THR A 44 24.06 36.22 15.18
CA THR A 44 24.96 36.86 16.12
C THR A 44 24.46 36.63 17.55
N ILE A 45 25.18 35.81 18.32
CA ILE A 45 24.77 35.36 19.66
C ILE A 45 25.77 35.91 20.68
N ARG A 46 25.34 36.88 21.50
CA ARG A 46 26.15 37.40 22.60
C ARG A 46 25.71 36.75 23.90
N SER A 47 26.62 35.98 24.48
CA SER A 47 26.38 35.20 25.70
C SER A 47 27.25 35.69 26.83
N ARG A 48 26.70 35.87 28.05
CA ARG A 48 27.42 36.11 29.28
C ARG A 48 27.62 34.81 30.02
N PHE A 49 28.86 34.50 30.27
CA PHE A 49 29.31 33.31 31.00
C PHE A 49 29.69 33.67 32.43
N GLU A 50 29.16 32.92 33.40
CA GLU A 50 29.59 32.94 34.80
C GLU A 50 30.15 31.57 35.15
N GLY A 51 31.37 31.54 35.67
CA GLY A 51 32.18 30.35 35.78
C GLY A 51 32.74 29.89 34.43
N ARG A 52 33.40 28.74 34.45
CA ARG A 52 34.15 28.22 33.30
C ARG A 52 33.25 27.39 32.36
N TRP A 53 33.18 27.81 31.10
CA TRP A 53 32.44 27.16 30.02
C TRP A 53 33.33 26.82 28.84
N ASN A 54 32.95 25.80 28.03
CA ASN A 54 33.69 25.44 26.81
C ASN A 54 33.04 26.04 25.53
N GLY A 55 31.84 26.53 25.61
CA GLY A 55 31.07 27.07 24.48
C GLY A 55 29.58 26.95 24.67
N ILE A 56 28.85 27.06 23.56
CA ILE A 56 27.39 27.01 23.52
C ILE A 56 26.90 25.91 22.57
N TYR A 57 25.67 25.44 22.77
CA TYR A 57 24.95 24.58 21.84
C TYR A 57 23.90 25.39 21.12
N ARG A 58 23.82 25.24 19.79
CA ARG A 58 22.74 25.80 18.96
C ARG A 58 22.02 24.66 18.28
N SER A 59 20.76 24.45 18.63
CA SER A 59 19.86 23.46 18.01
C SER A 59 18.92 24.15 17.03
N ILE A 60 18.95 23.75 15.75
CA ILE A 60 18.10 24.30 14.69
C ILE A 60 17.18 23.17 14.22
N PRO A 61 15.84 23.34 14.28
CA PRO A 61 14.93 22.33 13.79
C PRO A 61 15.03 22.23 12.25
N VAL A 62 15.30 21.03 11.74
CA VAL A 62 15.46 20.77 10.31
C VAL A 62 14.43 19.80 9.77
N GLU A 63 13.68 19.12 10.63
CA GLU A 63 12.64 18.19 10.25
C GLU A 63 11.30 18.59 10.84
N TYR A 64 10.30 18.62 9.97
CA TYR A 64 8.92 18.95 10.31
C TYR A 64 8.00 17.84 9.80
N HIS A 65 6.90 17.62 10.47
CA HIS A 65 5.86 16.70 10.03
C HIS A 65 4.77 17.45 9.27
N THR A 66 4.47 16.94 8.08
CA THR A 66 3.32 17.45 7.32
C THR A 66 2.01 16.93 7.93
N PRO A 67 0.87 17.60 7.72
CA PRO A 67 -0.43 17.10 8.17
C PRO A 67 -0.78 15.70 7.66
N GLN A 68 -0.18 15.28 6.53
CA GLN A 68 -0.35 13.96 5.92
C GLN A 68 0.56 12.90 6.54
N GLY A 69 1.40 13.24 7.52
CA GLY A 69 2.29 12.30 8.22
C GLY A 69 3.59 11.97 7.48
N PHE A 70 4.04 12.82 6.55
CA PHE A 70 5.34 12.74 5.89
C PHE A 70 6.33 13.71 6.50
N ASN A 71 7.63 13.44 6.30
CA ASN A 71 8.68 14.36 6.68
C ASN A 71 8.86 15.46 5.63
N HIS A 72 9.01 16.68 6.12
CA HIS A 72 9.54 17.82 5.38
C HIS A 72 10.89 18.19 5.99
N HIS A 73 11.96 18.08 5.20
CA HIS A 73 13.32 18.30 5.66
C HIS A 73 13.89 19.59 5.09
N LEU A 74 14.47 20.42 5.98
CA LEU A 74 15.28 21.55 5.60
C LEU A 74 16.75 21.10 5.43
N PHE A 75 17.31 21.34 4.27
CA PHE A 75 18.72 21.01 4.01
C PHE A 75 19.60 22.17 4.46
N LEU A 76 20.26 22.00 5.62
CA LEU A 76 21.07 23.03 6.23
C LEU A 76 22.54 22.71 5.96
N ASP A 77 23.23 23.64 5.32
CA ASP A 77 24.67 23.59 5.03
C ASP A 77 25.37 24.59 5.94
N LEU A 78 26.18 24.12 6.93
CA LEU A 78 26.96 24.96 7.81
C LEU A 78 28.11 25.60 7.03
N LEU A 79 28.20 26.92 7.05
CA LEU A 79 29.29 27.68 6.42
C LEU A 79 30.43 27.98 7.41
N GLY A 80 30.13 28.01 8.71
CA GLY A 80 31.11 28.16 9.78
C GLY A 80 30.62 29.05 10.93
N ALA A 81 31.47 29.19 11.94
CA ALA A 81 31.26 30.14 13.02
C ALA A 81 32.54 30.97 13.24
N THR A 82 32.36 32.26 13.54
CA THR A 82 33.45 33.20 13.78
C THR A 82 33.20 34.02 15.05
N ASP A 83 34.25 34.60 15.57
CA ASP A 83 34.12 35.68 16.54
C ASP A 83 33.90 37.05 15.83
N PRO A 84 33.68 38.15 16.55
CA PRO A 84 33.53 39.50 15.96
C PRO A 84 34.77 40.00 15.22
N GLN A 85 35.93 39.43 15.43
CA GLN A 85 37.18 39.76 14.75
C GLN A 85 37.37 38.95 13.46
N GLY A 86 36.43 38.03 13.15
CA GLY A 86 36.49 37.15 11.98
C GLY A 86 37.35 35.88 12.17
N LEU A 87 37.80 35.61 13.40
CA LEU A 87 38.56 34.38 13.69
C LEU A 87 37.59 33.18 13.71
N SER A 88 37.94 32.14 12.98
CA SER A 88 37.12 30.92 12.91
C SER A 88 37.10 30.19 14.26
N LEU A 89 35.90 29.81 14.67
CA LEU A 89 35.65 29.00 15.85
C LEU A 89 35.45 27.54 15.46
N LYS A 90 35.89 26.62 16.32
CA LYS A 90 35.66 25.19 16.13
C LYS A 90 34.19 24.90 16.36
N VAL A 91 33.55 24.25 15.37
CA VAL A 91 32.16 23.79 15.45
C VAL A 91 32.15 22.27 15.29
N GLU A 92 31.46 21.59 16.19
CA GLU A 92 31.09 20.19 16.03
C GLU A 92 29.64 20.13 15.62
N ASP A 93 29.37 19.44 14.52
CA ASP A 93 28.06 19.34 13.89
C ASP A 93 27.50 17.94 14.08
N ALA A 94 26.30 17.83 14.66
CA ALA A 94 25.61 16.57 14.92
C ALA A 94 24.14 16.68 14.59
N SER A 95 23.54 15.60 14.13
CA SER A 95 22.07 15.47 14.02
C SER A 95 21.54 14.79 15.27
N GLU A 96 20.64 15.43 15.97
CA GLU A 96 20.01 14.92 17.18
C GLU A 96 18.51 15.07 17.07
N ARG A 97 17.75 13.95 16.96
CA ARG A 97 16.31 13.93 16.69
C ARG A 97 15.99 14.67 15.38
N HIS A 98 15.11 15.65 15.44
CA HIS A 98 14.73 16.54 14.34
C HIS A 98 15.52 17.85 14.28
N TYR A 99 16.58 17.95 15.08
CA TYR A 99 17.46 19.12 15.12
C TYR A 99 18.83 18.84 14.49
N ARG A 100 19.40 19.88 13.89
CA ARG A 100 20.82 20.00 13.65
C ARG A 100 21.43 20.72 14.84
N LYS A 101 22.35 20.09 15.56
CA LYS A 101 22.95 20.59 16.81
C LYS A 101 24.39 20.97 16.58
N PHE A 102 24.68 22.25 16.74
CA PHE A 102 26.02 22.79 16.63
C PHE A 102 26.59 23.04 18.02
N LYS A 103 27.71 22.40 18.34
CA LYS A 103 28.50 22.74 19.52
C LYS A 103 29.60 23.67 19.09
N ILE A 104 29.52 24.93 19.50
CA ILE A 104 30.45 25.99 19.15
C ILE A 104 31.41 26.18 20.32
N TRP A 105 32.68 25.87 20.09
CA TRP A 105 33.73 26.03 21.10
C TRP A 105 34.18 27.48 21.18
N ILE A 106 34.14 28.06 22.39
CA ILE A 106 34.45 29.47 22.64
C ILE A 106 35.65 29.53 23.57
N PRO A 107 36.84 29.83 23.08
CA PRO A 107 38.05 29.96 23.92
C PRO A 107 37.90 31.10 24.93
N GLY A 108 38.31 30.85 26.19
CA GLY A 108 38.26 31.83 27.25
C GLY A 108 36.85 32.28 27.68
N ALA A 109 35.90 31.37 27.63
CA ALA A 109 34.54 31.60 28.12
C ALA A 109 34.44 31.37 29.63
N GLU A 110 35.01 32.29 30.40
CA GLU A 110 35.06 32.24 31.87
C GLU A 110 34.83 33.66 32.40
N ASP A 111 33.79 33.87 33.14
CA ASP A 111 33.38 35.16 33.76
C ASP A 111 33.39 36.36 32.80
N VAL A 112 32.94 36.16 31.56
CA VAL A 112 33.04 37.15 30.47
C VAL A 112 31.87 37.05 29.52
N ALA A 113 31.57 38.15 28.82
CA ALA A 113 30.67 38.14 27.70
C ALA A 113 31.43 37.87 26.39
N LYS A 114 31.00 36.89 25.61
CA LYS A 114 31.53 36.55 24.29
C LYS A 114 30.43 36.61 23.24
N THR A 115 30.83 36.93 22.02
CA THR A 115 29.92 36.96 20.86
C THR A 115 30.39 35.91 19.85
N VAL A 116 29.43 35.16 19.30
CA VAL A 116 29.64 34.20 18.24
C VAL A 116 28.76 34.59 17.06
N ILE A 117 29.28 34.46 15.86
CA ILE A 117 28.55 34.65 14.61
C ILE A 117 28.53 33.32 13.89
N LEU A 118 27.33 32.71 13.76
CA LEU A 118 27.10 31.43 13.09
C LEU A 118 26.51 31.67 11.70
N HIS A 119 27.17 31.15 10.66
CA HIS A 119 26.71 31.30 9.28
C HIS A 119 26.29 29.94 8.72
N TYR A 120 25.11 29.88 8.11
CA TYR A 120 24.62 28.69 7.43
C TYR A 120 23.65 29.04 6.31
N ARG A 121 23.51 28.12 5.34
CA ARG A 121 22.58 28.20 4.22
C ARG A 121 21.52 27.13 4.32
N VAL A 122 20.30 27.46 3.98
CA VAL A 122 19.17 26.53 4.02
C VAL A 122 18.51 26.46 2.67
N ARG A 123 18.25 25.23 2.23
CA ARG A 123 17.40 24.92 1.08
C ARG A 123 16.13 24.25 1.56
N ASN A 124 15.07 24.37 0.75
CA ASN A 124 13.74 23.82 1.07
C ASN A 124 13.10 24.49 2.30
N GLY A 125 13.50 25.76 2.62
CA GLY A 125 12.98 26.54 3.74
C GLY A 125 11.75 27.40 3.40
N LEU A 126 11.43 27.54 2.12
CA LEU A 126 10.30 28.35 1.65
C LEU A 126 9.07 27.49 1.35
N LYS A 127 7.90 28.03 1.66
CA LYS A 127 6.60 27.46 1.28
C LYS A 127 6.04 28.21 0.08
N PHE A 128 5.51 27.49 -0.89
CA PHE A 128 4.97 28.02 -2.12
C PHE A 128 3.46 27.75 -2.21
N PHE A 129 2.65 28.71 -1.80
CA PHE A 129 1.18 28.64 -1.87
C PHE A 129 0.66 29.01 -3.27
N GLU A 130 -0.62 28.99 -3.50
CA GLU A 130 -1.23 29.37 -4.78
C GLU A 130 -1.18 30.87 -5.04
N ASP A 131 -1.30 31.69 -4.03
CA ASP A 131 -1.39 33.15 -4.08
C ASP A 131 -0.11 33.87 -3.67
N HIS A 132 0.76 33.26 -2.85
CA HIS A 132 1.97 33.87 -2.32
C HIS A 132 3.08 32.85 -2.06
N ASP A 133 4.28 33.34 -1.83
CA ASP A 133 5.42 32.57 -1.31
C ASP A 133 5.68 33.01 0.13
N GLU A 134 6.11 32.10 1.01
CA GLU A 134 6.23 32.34 2.45
C GLU A 134 7.52 31.76 3.02
N LEU A 135 8.20 32.53 3.85
CA LEU A 135 9.23 32.05 4.77
C LEU A 135 8.61 31.93 6.16
N TYR A 136 8.55 30.72 6.69
CA TYR A 136 8.22 30.45 8.09
C TYR A 136 9.50 30.06 8.81
N TRP A 137 10.00 30.91 9.73
CA TRP A 137 11.31 30.71 10.33
C TRP A 137 11.28 30.83 11.85
N ASN A 138 11.76 29.77 12.55
CA ASN A 138 11.99 29.83 13.98
C ASN A 138 13.38 30.45 14.23
N ILE A 139 13.42 31.75 14.55
CA ILE A 139 14.63 32.57 14.63
C ILE A 139 15.55 32.10 15.74
N THR A 140 15.06 32.10 16.99
CA THR A 140 15.89 31.73 18.14
C THR A 140 15.96 30.21 18.35
N GLY A 141 14.94 29.47 17.90
CA GLY A 141 14.72 28.09 18.36
C GLY A 141 14.07 28.09 19.75
N ASP A 142 13.63 26.92 20.18
CA ASP A 142 12.95 26.65 21.43
C ASP A 142 13.69 25.68 22.37
N GLU A 143 14.91 25.30 21.99
CA GLU A 143 15.77 24.35 22.74
C GLU A 143 16.79 25.05 23.66
N TRP A 144 16.59 26.34 23.95
CA TRP A 144 17.46 27.05 24.85
C TRP A 144 17.10 26.77 26.32
N GLU A 145 18.02 26.13 27.04
CA GLU A 145 17.93 25.91 28.49
C GLU A 145 18.34 27.16 29.30
N VAL A 146 18.50 28.29 28.64
CA VAL A 146 18.93 29.56 29.21
C VAL A 146 18.03 30.69 28.71
N PRO A 147 17.81 31.76 29.51
CA PRO A 147 17.00 32.87 29.08
C PRO A 147 17.68 33.68 27.98
N ILE A 148 16.89 34.34 27.14
CA ILE A 148 17.36 35.32 26.13
C ILE A 148 16.79 36.69 26.50
N GLU A 149 17.69 37.59 26.90
CA GLU A 149 17.28 38.94 27.35
C GLU A 149 16.72 39.81 26.23
N ALA A 150 17.35 39.74 25.05
CA ALA A 150 16.90 40.45 23.86
C ALA A 150 17.08 39.56 22.60
N ALA A 151 16.05 39.50 21.73
CA ALA A 151 16.19 38.91 20.41
C ALA A 151 15.60 39.83 19.34
N SER A 152 16.25 39.80 18.18
CA SER A 152 15.83 40.51 16.99
C SER A 152 16.19 39.75 15.74
N ALA A 153 15.52 40.05 14.63
CA ALA A 153 15.89 39.54 13.33
C ALA A 153 15.65 40.59 12.25
N ARG A 154 16.49 40.52 11.23
CA ARG A 154 16.28 41.23 9.97
C ARG A 154 16.11 40.21 8.85
N ILE A 155 15.02 40.34 8.10
CA ILE A 155 14.75 39.51 6.95
C ILE A 155 14.79 40.39 5.70
N ALA A 156 15.71 40.08 4.79
CA ALA A 156 15.84 40.77 3.51
C ALA A 156 15.27 39.87 2.40
N LEU A 157 14.25 40.39 1.71
CA LEU A 157 13.62 39.75 0.55
C LEU A 157 14.37 40.09 -0.74
N PRO A 158 14.26 39.30 -1.79
CA PRO A 158 14.85 39.58 -3.10
C PRO A 158 14.28 40.88 -3.71
N SER A 159 15.01 41.47 -4.65
CA SER A 159 14.56 42.63 -5.41
C SER A 159 13.27 42.29 -6.16
N GLY A 160 12.27 43.19 -6.08
CA GLY A 160 10.95 42.98 -6.70
C GLY A 160 9.90 42.31 -5.80
N ALA A 161 10.23 42.00 -4.56
CA ALA A 161 9.24 41.49 -3.61
C ALA A 161 8.23 42.57 -3.23
N GLU A 162 6.96 42.33 -3.50
CA GLU A 162 5.82 43.19 -3.22
C GLU A 162 4.75 42.43 -2.41
N GLY A 163 3.78 43.19 -1.85
CA GLY A 163 2.68 42.58 -1.09
C GLY A 163 3.14 41.89 0.19
N VAL A 164 4.13 42.48 0.88
CA VAL A 164 4.73 41.89 2.08
C VAL A 164 3.70 41.76 3.19
N ARG A 165 3.56 40.56 3.74
CA ARG A 165 2.70 40.21 4.87
C ARG A 165 3.57 39.64 5.97
N THR A 166 3.31 40.02 7.21
CA THR A 166 4.15 39.59 8.33
C THR A 166 3.30 39.10 9.49
N LEU A 167 3.74 38.00 10.11
CA LEU A 167 3.28 37.52 11.40
C LEU A 167 4.49 37.19 12.26
N ALA A 168 4.35 37.32 13.58
CA ALA A 168 5.40 36.88 14.50
C ALA A 168 4.76 36.25 15.74
N PHE A 169 5.44 35.28 16.29
CA PHE A 169 5.02 34.53 17.48
C PHE A 169 6.15 34.45 18.48
N THR A 170 5.82 34.55 19.77
CA THR A 170 6.76 34.37 20.89
C THR A 170 6.22 33.36 21.88
N GLY A 171 7.11 32.73 22.64
CA GLY A 171 6.76 31.78 23.69
C GLY A 171 7.15 30.36 23.37
N SER A 172 6.62 29.41 24.15
CA SER A 172 6.87 27.99 23.97
C SER A 172 6.17 27.43 22.73
N TYR A 173 6.56 26.23 22.30
CA TYR A 173 5.97 25.57 21.13
C TYR A 173 4.43 25.58 21.16
N GLY A 174 3.81 26.07 20.08
CA GLY A 174 2.36 26.20 19.95
C GLY A 174 1.76 27.48 20.55
N SER A 175 2.56 28.36 21.16
CA SER A 175 2.11 29.70 21.62
C SER A 175 1.66 30.56 20.43
N ARG A 176 0.61 31.38 20.66
CA ARG A 176 0.11 32.39 19.73
C ARG A 176 0.38 33.82 20.20
N GLU A 177 1.21 33.94 21.23
CA GLU A 177 1.59 35.27 21.74
C GLU A 177 2.40 36.04 20.67
N ALA A 178 2.18 37.31 20.50
CA ALA A 178 2.86 38.15 19.52
C ALA A 178 3.52 39.36 20.20
N ALA A 179 4.37 39.13 21.22
CA ALA A 179 5.10 40.19 21.91
C ALA A 179 6.31 40.67 21.07
N VAL A 180 6.06 41.04 19.82
CA VAL A 180 7.06 41.46 18.84
C VAL A 180 6.67 42.77 18.21
N GLU A 181 7.64 43.65 18.04
CA GLU A 181 7.54 44.84 17.19
C GLU A 181 8.04 44.47 15.80
N VAL A 182 7.25 44.74 14.77
CA VAL A 182 7.58 44.45 13.36
C VAL A 182 7.62 45.77 12.59
N GLN A 183 8.73 46.05 11.93
CA GLN A 183 8.90 47.22 11.07
C GLN A 183 9.21 46.76 9.65
N VAL A 184 8.35 47.10 8.70
CA VAL A 184 8.55 46.79 7.27
C VAL A 184 9.11 48.03 6.57
N ARG A 185 10.27 47.91 5.97
CA ARG A 185 10.98 48.96 5.22
C ARG A 185 11.26 48.47 3.78
N GLY A 186 10.22 48.55 2.95
CA GLY A 186 10.31 48.00 1.60
C GLY A 186 10.49 46.50 1.63
N ARG A 187 11.67 46.00 1.25
CA ARG A 187 12.02 44.57 1.23
C ARG A 187 12.73 44.09 2.49
N GLU A 188 13.03 44.98 3.43
CA GLU A 188 13.66 44.64 4.70
C GLU A 188 12.62 44.67 5.80
N ILE A 189 12.56 43.61 6.59
CA ILE A 189 11.61 43.43 7.68
C ILE A 189 12.40 43.23 8.96
N ASP A 190 12.29 44.16 9.90
CA ASP A 190 12.91 44.04 11.21
C ASP A 190 11.89 43.55 12.23
N PHE A 191 12.29 42.52 12.98
CA PHE A 191 11.56 41.95 14.11
C PHE A 191 12.33 42.19 15.39
N ARG A 192 11.68 42.71 16.44
CA ARG A 192 12.29 42.95 17.75
C ARG A 192 11.34 42.51 18.85
N MET A 193 11.83 41.68 19.77
CA MET A 193 11.06 41.30 20.95
C MET A 193 10.76 42.49 21.85
N ARG A 194 9.59 42.45 22.51
CA ARG A 194 9.16 43.40 23.52
C ARG A 194 9.41 42.93 24.95
N ARG A 195 9.66 41.63 25.16
CA ARG A 195 9.99 41.00 26.43
C ARG A 195 11.09 39.97 26.30
N PRO A 196 11.86 39.69 27.37
CA PRO A 196 12.78 38.55 27.39
C PRO A 196 12.06 37.20 27.12
N LEU A 197 12.77 36.23 26.55
CA LEU A 197 12.33 34.84 26.41
C LEU A 197 12.83 34.04 27.62
N ALA A 198 11.94 33.25 28.20
CA ALA A 198 12.27 32.29 29.24
C ALA A 198 12.82 30.99 28.66
N PHE A 199 13.10 30.01 29.51
CA PHE A 199 13.52 28.66 29.09
C PHE A 199 12.52 28.06 28.11
N HIS A 200 13.01 27.47 27.03
CA HIS A 200 12.20 26.82 25.99
C HIS A 200 11.17 27.76 25.32
N GLU A 201 11.38 29.04 25.36
CA GLU A 201 10.63 30.01 24.56
C GLU A 201 11.44 30.44 23.34
N GLY A 202 10.72 30.69 22.24
CA GLY A 202 11.34 31.10 20.98
C GLY A 202 10.66 32.29 20.32
N LEU A 203 11.35 32.88 19.34
CA LEU A 203 10.83 33.87 18.41
C LEU A 203 10.69 33.25 17.04
N THR A 204 9.48 33.26 16.50
CA THR A 204 9.17 32.77 15.14
C THR A 204 8.67 33.94 14.29
N ALA A 205 9.24 34.10 13.09
CA ALA A 205 8.77 35.05 12.10
C ALA A 205 8.16 34.33 10.89
N VAL A 206 7.08 34.93 10.38
CA VAL A 206 6.45 34.51 9.13
C VAL A 206 6.42 35.73 8.21
N VAL A 207 7.00 35.59 7.02
CA VAL A 207 7.03 36.64 6.01
C VAL A 207 6.52 36.06 4.70
N GLY A 208 5.44 36.58 4.18
CA GLY A 208 4.87 36.25 2.88
C GLY A 208 5.04 37.43 1.89
N TRP A 209 5.16 37.09 0.60
CA TRP A 209 5.22 38.07 -0.49
C TRP A 209 4.56 37.52 -1.75
N ASN A 210 4.28 38.40 -2.72
CA ASN A 210 3.66 38.05 -3.98
C ASN A 210 4.59 37.14 -4.79
N LYS A 211 4.01 36.26 -5.59
CA LYS A 211 4.73 35.32 -6.45
C LYS A 211 5.55 35.97 -7.56
N GLY A 212 6.48 35.19 -8.09
CA GLY A 212 7.24 35.53 -9.31
C GLY A 212 8.63 36.08 -9.05
N VAL A 213 8.98 36.31 -7.79
CA VAL A 213 10.30 36.85 -7.40
C VAL A 213 11.31 35.73 -7.12
N VAL A 214 10.84 34.63 -6.52
CA VAL A 214 11.67 33.47 -6.18
C VAL A 214 11.40 32.35 -7.16
N GLN A 215 12.47 31.76 -7.69
CA GLN A 215 12.38 30.61 -8.59
C GLN A 215 11.95 29.37 -7.81
N ARG A 216 10.80 28.81 -8.18
CA ARG A 216 10.34 27.57 -7.56
C ARG A 216 11.28 26.42 -7.96
N PRO A 217 11.68 25.58 -7.01
CA PRO A 217 12.39 24.35 -7.33
C PRO A 217 11.59 23.50 -8.33
N THR A 218 12.27 22.92 -9.29
CA THR A 218 11.63 22.07 -10.32
C THR A 218 10.89 20.91 -9.66
N MET A 219 9.88 20.36 -10.34
CA MET A 219 9.14 19.18 -9.87
C MET A 219 10.08 18.02 -9.55
N MET A 220 11.13 17.84 -10.39
CA MET A 220 12.16 16.82 -10.22
C MET A 220 12.97 17.03 -8.93
N ALA A 221 13.41 18.28 -8.66
CA ALA A 221 14.15 18.63 -7.46
C ALA A 221 13.30 18.40 -6.19
N ARG A 222 12.05 18.86 -6.20
CA ARG A 222 11.10 18.63 -5.09
C ARG A 222 10.83 17.15 -4.83
N ALA A 223 10.66 16.36 -5.90
CA ALA A 223 10.49 14.92 -5.79
C ALA A 223 11.75 14.25 -5.22
N ALA A 224 12.93 14.67 -5.66
CA ALA A 224 14.19 14.15 -5.13
C ALA A 224 14.37 14.50 -3.63
N ASP A 225 14.08 15.73 -3.24
CA ASP A 225 14.17 16.16 -1.84
C ASP A 225 13.12 15.44 -0.97
N PHE A 226 11.89 15.27 -1.47
CA PHE A 226 10.87 14.47 -0.80
C PHE A 226 11.30 13.01 -0.62
N LEU A 227 11.86 12.37 -1.65
CA LEU A 227 12.36 11.00 -1.57
C LEU A 227 13.57 10.86 -0.65
N ARG A 228 14.45 11.88 -0.60
CA ARG A 228 15.56 11.89 0.37
C ARG A 228 15.05 11.97 1.81
N ALA A 229 14.09 12.87 2.09
CA ALA A 229 13.48 13.02 3.40
C ALA A 229 12.64 11.78 3.81
N ASN A 230 12.11 11.05 2.82
CA ASN A 230 11.22 9.91 3.03
C ASN A 230 11.76 8.66 2.31
N TRP A 231 13.07 8.41 2.39
CA TRP A 231 13.74 7.32 1.68
C TRP A 231 13.11 5.92 1.84
N PRO A 232 12.44 5.58 2.99
CA PRO A 232 11.78 4.28 3.10
C PRO A 232 10.67 4.07 2.07
N LEU A 233 10.10 5.16 1.50
CA LEU A 233 9.11 5.09 0.40
C LEU A 233 9.69 4.52 -0.90
N GLY A 234 11.02 4.42 -1.03
CA GLY A 234 11.68 3.71 -2.13
C GLY A 234 11.56 2.19 -2.05
N LEU A 235 11.26 1.61 -0.86
CA LEU A 235 11.15 0.17 -0.66
C LEU A 235 10.09 -0.50 -1.56
N PRO A 236 8.86 0.03 -1.70
CA PRO A 236 7.87 -0.55 -2.61
C PRO A 236 8.35 -0.65 -4.05
N LEU A 237 9.11 0.33 -4.53
CA LEU A 237 9.69 0.30 -5.87
C LEU A 237 10.73 -0.81 -6.01
N ALA A 238 11.59 -0.99 -5.02
CA ALA A 238 12.57 -2.08 -5.00
C ALA A 238 11.88 -3.45 -4.98
N VAL A 239 10.82 -3.61 -4.16
CA VAL A 239 10.00 -4.82 -4.11
C VAL A 239 9.28 -5.05 -5.45
N LEU A 240 8.72 -4.02 -6.07
CA LEU A 240 8.09 -4.10 -7.38
C LEU A 240 9.07 -4.59 -8.45
N ILE A 241 10.28 -4.03 -8.49
CA ILE A 241 11.33 -4.45 -9.42
C ILE A 241 11.73 -5.91 -9.16
N ALA A 242 11.92 -6.30 -7.91
CA ALA A 242 12.27 -7.67 -7.54
C ALA A 242 11.18 -8.66 -7.94
N MET A 243 9.90 -8.32 -7.68
CA MET A 243 8.75 -9.15 -8.05
C MET A 243 8.57 -9.22 -9.57
N TYR A 244 8.76 -8.11 -10.29
CA TYR A 244 8.73 -8.10 -11.75
C TYR A 244 9.83 -8.98 -12.36
N ARG A 245 11.07 -8.89 -11.84
CA ARG A 245 12.17 -9.77 -12.27
C ARG A 245 11.86 -11.24 -11.99
N ARG A 246 11.33 -11.54 -10.80
CA ARG A 246 10.92 -12.89 -10.45
C ARG A 246 9.83 -13.41 -11.38
N TRP A 247 8.81 -12.60 -11.67
CA TRP A 247 7.75 -12.94 -12.60
C TRP A 247 8.28 -13.13 -14.03
N SER A 248 9.15 -12.26 -14.52
CA SER A 248 9.71 -12.37 -15.88
C SER A 248 10.53 -13.64 -16.09
N VAL A 249 11.16 -14.19 -15.01
CA VAL A 249 11.99 -15.39 -15.09
C VAL A 249 11.19 -16.67 -14.82
N ARG A 250 10.21 -16.64 -13.91
CA ARG A 250 9.52 -17.84 -13.42
C ARG A 250 8.00 -17.83 -13.62
N GLY A 251 7.38 -16.67 -13.76
CA GLY A 251 5.92 -16.50 -13.80
C GLY A 251 5.37 -16.20 -15.19
N ARG A 252 6.22 -16.13 -16.20
CA ARG A 252 5.79 -15.83 -17.56
C ARG A 252 5.50 -17.11 -18.34
N ASP A 253 4.27 -17.19 -18.88
CA ASP A 253 3.90 -18.27 -19.79
C ASP A 253 4.77 -18.25 -21.07
N PRO A 254 5.06 -19.41 -21.66
CA PRO A 254 5.62 -19.49 -23.00
C PRO A 254 4.74 -18.73 -24.01
N ARG A 255 5.35 -18.20 -25.07
CA ARG A 255 4.62 -17.47 -26.11
C ARG A 255 3.58 -18.36 -26.77
N LEU A 256 2.34 -17.91 -26.81
CA LEU A 256 1.27 -18.52 -27.59
C LEU A 256 1.58 -18.38 -29.08
N ARG A 257 1.30 -19.46 -29.82
CA ARG A 257 1.32 -19.44 -31.29
C ARG A 257 0.00 -18.85 -31.80
N PRO A 258 -0.10 -18.49 -33.07
CA PRO A 258 -1.38 -18.16 -33.68
C PRO A 258 -2.40 -19.28 -33.44
N ILE A 259 -3.54 -18.92 -32.86
CA ILE A 259 -4.59 -19.89 -32.52
C ILE A 259 -5.32 -20.26 -33.81
N ALA A 260 -5.24 -21.52 -34.19
CA ALA A 260 -6.01 -22.07 -35.31
C ALA A 260 -7.29 -22.73 -34.78
N PRO A 261 -8.46 -22.55 -35.44
CA PRO A 261 -9.69 -23.19 -35.07
C PRO A 261 -9.52 -24.73 -35.00
N GLN A 262 -9.95 -25.32 -33.91
CA GLN A 262 -9.90 -26.77 -33.68
C GLN A 262 -11.34 -27.33 -33.72
N TYR A 263 -11.56 -28.34 -34.52
CA TYR A 263 -12.89 -28.96 -34.70
C TYR A 263 -13.21 -30.04 -33.66
N ARG A 264 -12.23 -30.37 -32.81
CA ARG A 264 -12.36 -31.39 -31.75
C ARG A 264 -11.79 -30.85 -30.46
N PRO A 265 -12.37 -31.23 -29.31
CA PRO A 265 -11.78 -30.89 -28.01
C PRO A 265 -10.39 -31.53 -27.89
N PRO A 266 -9.47 -30.95 -27.09
CA PRO A 266 -8.18 -31.55 -26.78
C PRO A 266 -8.35 -32.96 -26.21
N GLU A 267 -7.63 -33.93 -26.79
CA GLU A 267 -7.79 -35.36 -26.41
C GLU A 267 -7.38 -35.61 -24.95
N GLY A 268 -8.19 -36.40 -24.28
CA GLY A 268 -7.91 -36.89 -22.92
C GLY A 268 -8.08 -35.87 -21.80
N LEU A 269 -8.55 -34.67 -22.07
CA LEU A 269 -8.92 -33.71 -21.03
C LEU A 269 -10.43 -33.81 -20.71
N THR A 270 -10.73 -33.83 -19.41
CA THR A 270 -12.11 -33.65 -18.93
C THR A 270 -12.54 -32.19 -18.99
N PRO A 271 -13.85 -31.89 -18.99
CA PRO A 271 -14.30 -30.49 -18.95
C PRO A 271 -13.74 -29.68 -17.79
N ALA A 272 -13.58 -30.28 -16.61
CA ALA A 272 -12.98 -29.62 -15.46
C ALA A 272 -11.49 -29.33 -15.64
N GLU A 273 -10.73 -30.31 -16.15
CA GLU A 273 -9.31 -30.14 -16.44
C GLU A 273 -9.08 -29.04 -17.47
N LEU A 274 -9.92 -29.01 -18.51
CA LEU A 274 -9.85 -27.99 -19.55
C LEU A 274 -10.11 -26.61 -18.98
N GLY A 275 -11.15 -26.50 -18.17
CA GLY A 275 -11.53 -25.30 -17.49
C GLY A 275 -10.42 -24.72 -16.64
N THR A 276 -9.92 -25.54 -15.76
CA THR A 276 -8.83 -25.16 -14.87
C THR A 276 -7.54 -24.84 -15.64
N LEU A 277 -7.30 -25.46 -16.80
CA LEU A 277 -6.15 -25.14 -17.66
C LEU A 277 -6.26 -23.72 -18.23
N ILE A 278 -7.46 -23.24 -18.55
CA ILE A 278 -7.69 -21.95 -19.20
C ILE A 278 -7.54 -20.78 -18.22
N ASP A 279 -8.17 -20.85 -17.05
CA ASP A 279 -8.15 -19.74 -16.08
C ASP A 279 -7.21 -19.96 -14.87
N GLY A 280 -6.65 -21.17 -14.76
CA GLY A 280 -5.74 -21.52 -13.66
C GLY A 280 -6.44 -21.63 -12.31
N SER A 281 -7.77 -21.75 -12.28
CA SER A 281 -8.58 -21.97 -11.09
C SER A 281 -9.59 -23.10 -11.32
N ALA A 282 -9.83 -23.91 -10.30
CA ALA A 282 -10.87 -24.94 -10.34
C ALA A 282 -12.14 -24.37 -9.70
N ASP A 283 -13.10 -23.99 -10.54
CA ASP A 283 -14.30 -23.27 -10.12
C ASP A 283 -15.52 -24.19 -10.05
N LEU A 284 -16.62 -23.69 -9.44
CA LEU A 284 -17.91 -24.39 -9.41
C LEU A 284 -18.45 -24.71 -10.80
N ARG A 285 -18.12 -23.89 -11.80
CA ARG A 285 -18.45 -24.14 -13.22
C ARG A 285 -17.84 -25.44 -13.74
N ASP A 286 -16.59 -25.69 -13.37
CA ASP A 286 -15.84 -26.87 -13.77
C ASP A 286 -16.46 -28.13 -13.16
N ILE A 287 -16.91 -28.03 -11.91
CA ILE A 287 -17.60 -29.11 -11.20
C ILE A 287 -18.97 -29.39 -11.81
N THR A 288 -19.72 -28.33 -12.15
CA THR A 288 -21.01 -28.50 -12.82
C THR A 288 -20.84 -29.10 -14.21
N ALA A 289 -19.83 -28.65 -14.97
CA ALA A 289 -19.51 -29.24 -16.27
C ALA A 289 -19.13 -30.73 -16.16
N THR A 290 -18.40 -31.10 -15.11
CA THR A 290 -18.08 -32.50 -14.83
C THR A 290 -19.34 -33.33 -14.52
N LEU A 291 -20.29 -32.78 -13.78
CA LEU A 291 -21.55 -33.48 -13.47
C LEU A 291 -22.38 -33.75 -14.74
N VAL A 292 -22.42 -32.77 -15.64
CA VAL A 292 -23.10 -32.92 -16.96
C VAL A 292 -22.34 -33.93 -17.82
N ASP A 293 -21.02 -33.94 -17.82
CA ASP A 293 -20.20 -34.96 -18.51
C ASP A 293 -20.47 -36.36 -18.02
N LEU A 294 -20.58 -36.55 -16.71
CA LEU A 294 -20.94 -37.81 -16.09
C LEU A 294 -22.36 -38.25 -16.47
N ALA A 295 -23.29 -37.31 -16.67
CA ALA A 295 -24.62 -37.62 -17.17
C ALA A 295 -24.58 -38.09 -18.63
N VAL A 296 -23.77 -37.45 -19.48
CA VAL A 296 -23.59 -37.88 -20.88
C VAL A 296 -22.90 -39.26 -20.97
N LYS A 297 -21.94 -39.54 -20.07
CA LYS A 297 -21.29 -40.84 -19.94
C LYS A 297 -22.23 -41.93 -19.39
N GLY A 298 -23.43 -41.58 -18.94
CA GLY A 298 -24.42 -42.52 -18.42
C GLY A 298 -24.20 -42.96 -16.99
N TYR A 299 -23.42 -42.21 -16.19
CA TYR A 299 -23.23 -42.50 -14.76
C TYR A 299 -24.27 -41.83 -13.89
N VAL A 300 -24.83 -40.69 -14.34
CA VAL A 300 -25.81 -39.87 -13.59
C VAL A 300 -26.99 -39.56 -14.52
N LEU A 301 -28.22 -39.66 -14.01
CA LEU A 301 -29.40 -39.12 -14.66
C LEU A 301 -29.82 -37.88 -13.87
N ILE A 302 -30.10 -36.79 -14.58
CA ILE A 302 -30.54 -35.51 -14.01
C ILE A 302 -32.00 -35.29 -14.39
N GLU A 303 -32.89 -35.30 -13.39
CA GLU A 303 -34.30 -35.06 -13.58
C GLU A 303 -34.69 -33.73 -12.93
N LYS A 304 -35.57 -32.98 -13.60
CA LYS A 304 -36.14 -31.77 -13.07
C LYS A 304 -37.44 -32.10 -12.33
N GLU A 305 -37.48 -31.83 -11.03
CA GLU A 305 -38.70 -31.91 -10.21
C GLU A 305 -39.32 -30.53 -10.03
N GLU A 306 -40.57 -30.36 -10.41
CA GLU A 306 -41.34 -29.15 -10.12
C GLU A 306 -42.31 -29.47 -8.98
N THR A 307 -42.15 -28.79 -7.83
CA THR A 307 -43.03 -28.93 -6.68
C THR A 307 -43.86 -27.66 -6.51
N ASP A 308 -45.16 -27.81 -6.60
CA ASP A 308 -46.10 -26.71 -6.34
C ASP A 308 -46.17 -26.43 -4.82
N ARG A 309 -45.79 -25.25 -4.39
CA ARG A 309 -46.00 -24.76 -3.02
C ARG A 309 -47.09 -23.71 -2.99
N LEU A 310 -47.93 -23.80 -1.92
CA LEU A 310 -49.02 -22.84 -1.65
C LEU A 310 -50.01 -22.64 -2.81
N LEU A 311 -50.86 -23.62 -3.08
CA LEU A 311 -51.96 -23.51 -4.03
C LEU A 311 -51.55 -23.09 -5.46
N GLY A 312 -50.37 -23.47 -5.93
CA GLY A 312 -49.95 -23.24 -7.32
C GLY A 312 -49.38 -21.84 -7.62
N VAL A 313 -49.23 -20.97 -6.61
CA VAL A 313 -48.75 -19.58 -6.81
C VAL A 313 -47.25 -19.50 -6.92
N PHE A 314 -46.50 -20.42 -6.27
CA PHE A 314 -45.04 -20.47 -6.33
C PHE A 314 -44.56 -21.85 -6.79
N LYS A 315 -43.91 -21.91 -7.94
CA LYS A 315 -43.25 -23.12 -8.44
C LYS A 315 -41.84 -23.15 -7.89
N ASN A 316 -41.49 -24.18 -7.09
CA ASN A 316 -40.12 -24.45 -6.70
C ASN A 316 -39.55 -25.53 -7.63
N THR A 317 -38.45 -25.22 -8.31
CA THR A 317 -37.78 -26.16 -9.19
C THR A 317 -36.62 -26.77 -8.43
N ASP A 318 -36.56 -28.08 -8.28
CA ASP A 318 -35.42 -28.82 -7.75
C ASP A 318 -34.89 -29.79 -8.81
N TYR A 319 -33.69 -30.26 -8.63
CA TYR A 319 -33.07 -31.25 -9.52
C TYR A 319 -32.76 -32.53 -8.73
N LEU A 320 -33.22 -33.65 -9.28
CA LEU A 320 -32.94 -34.98 -8.74
C LEU A 320 -31.80 -35.62 -9.53
N PHE A 321 -30.76 -36.02 -8.83
CA PHE A 321 -29.65 -36.79 -9.37
C PHE A 321 -29.86 -38.28 -9.03
N LEU A 322 -29.83 -39.11 -10.06
CA LEU A 322 -29.98 -40.57 -9.95
C LEU A 322 -28.66 -41.23 -10.37
N SER A 323 -28.17 -42.17 -9.57
CA SER A 323 -26.97 -42.96 -9.92
C SER A 323 -27.40 -44.11 -10.85
N CYS A 324 -26.94 -44.06 -12.10
CA CYS A 324 -27.22 -45.09 -13.10
C CYS A 324 -26.26 -46.28 -13.07
N GLN A 325 -25.13 -46.15 -12.42
CA GLN A 325 -24.07 -47.12 -12.38
C GLN A 325 -23.66 -47.45 -10.93
N PRO A 326 -23.43 -48.72 -10.58
CA PRO A 326 -22.98 -49.07 -9.24
C PRO A 326 -21.59 -48.52 -8.94
N ALA A 327 -21.30 -48.23 -7.66
CA ALA A 327 -20.02 -47.66 -7.23
C ALA A 327 -18.80 -48.50 -7.63
N SER A 328 -18.96 -49.80 -7.81
CA SER A 328 -17.91 -50.73 -8.28
C SER A 328 -17.37 -50.37 -9.67
N THR A 329 -18.18 -49.74 -10.53
CA THR A 329 -17.79 -49.35 -11.91
C THR A 329 -17.08 -48.03 -11.98
N TRP A 330 -17.10 -47.20 -10.92
CA TRP A 330 -16.49 -45.87 -10.90
C TRP A 330 -14.95 -45.91 -10.98
N GLY A 331 -14.35 -47.10 -10.84
CA GLY A 331 -12.90 -47.30 -10.91
C GLY A 331 -12.26 -46.84 -12.23
N VAL A 332 -13.02 -46.83 -13.32
CA VAL A 332 -12.58 -46.44 -14.67
C VAL A 332 -12.56 -44.90 -14.85
N LEU A 333 -13.28 -44.19 -13.99
CA LEU A 333 -13.37 -42.72 -14.04
C LEU A 333 -12.11 -42.04 -13.56
N CYS A 334 -11.92 -40.79 -14.01
CA CYS A 334 -10.84 -39.91 -13.51
C CYS A 334 -10.97 -39.69 -11.99
N PRO A 335 -9.85 -39.46 -11.26
CA PRO A 335 -9.88 -39.34 -9.81
C PRO A 335 -10.85 -38.24 -9.29
N HIS A 336 -10.94 -37.09 -9.94
CA HIS A 336 -11.84 -36.01 -9.57
C HIS A 336 -13.32 -36.37 -9.86
N GLU A 337 -13.61 -37.05 -10.95
CA GLU A 337 -14.96 -37.53 -11.28
C GLU A 337 -15.47 -38.55 -10.25
N ARG A 338 -14.58 -39.46 -9.81
CA ARG A 338 -14.87 -40.44 -8.76
C ARG A 338 -15.17 -39.76 -7.42
N VAL A 339 -14.36 -38.78 -7.04
CA VAL A 339 -14.56 -38.03 -5.80
C VAL A 339 -15.88 -37.25 -5.87
N LEU A 340 -16.21 -36.65 -7.04
CA LEU A 340 -17.46 -35.97 -7.25
C LEU A 340 -18.67 -36.90 -7.07
N LEU A 341 -18.69 -38.05 -7.71
CA LEU A 341 -19.76 -39.05 -7.54
C LEU A 341 -19.87 -39.54 -6.09
N SER A 342 -18.73 -39.79 -5.45
CA SER A 342 -18.71 -40.18 -4.02
C SER A 342 -19.28 -39.10 -3.12
N ALA A 343 -19.03 -37.84 -3.42
CA ALA A 343 -19.57 -36.71 -2.66
C ALA A 343 -21.08 -36.53 -2.87
N VAL A 344 -21.56 -36.70 -4.11
CA VAL A 344 -23.00 -36.58 -4.43
C VAL A 344 -23.78 -37.74 -3.85
N PHE A 345 -23.33 -39.01 -4.08
CA PHE A 345 -24.08 -40.21 -3.71
C PHE A 345 -23.58 -40.87 -2.41
N SER A 346 -22.86 -40.15 -1.55
CA SER A 346 -22.35 -40.64 -0.25
C SER A 346 -21.57 -41.96 -0.39
N GLY A 347 -20.64 -42.02 -1.33
CA GLY A 347 -19.85 -43.23 -1.61
C GLY A 347 -20.62 -44.36 -2.31
N GLY A 348 -21.77 -44.10 -2.88
CA GLY A 348 -22.66 -45.08 -3.51
C GLY A 348 -23.75 -45.63 -2.57
N ALA A 349 -23.83 -45.14 -1.35
CA ALA A 349 -24.89 -45.53 -0.38
C ALA A 349 -26.28 -45.00 -0.75
N LYS A 350 -26.36 -43.89 -1.52
CA LYS A 350 -27.58 -43.30 -1.99
C LYS A 350 -27.73 -43.51 -3.49
N ALA A 351 -28.88 -44.01 -3.95
CA ALA A 351 -29.19 -44.18 -5.36
C ALA A 351 -29.75 -42.87 -5.97
N SER A 352 -30.32 -41.97 -5.14
CA SER A 352 -30.87 -40.71 -5.56
C SER A 352 -30.59 -39.61 -4.54
N VAL A 353 -30.37 -38.39 -5.01
CA VAL A 353 -30.08 -37.20 -4.16
C VAL A 353 -30.66 -35.96 -4.81
N ARG A 354 -31.35 -35.11 -4.06
CA ARG A 354 -31.84 -33.80 -4.53
C ARG A 354 -30.76 -32.73 -4.40
N LEU A 355 -30.76 -31.76 -5.33
CA LEU A 355 -29.87 -30.64 -5.28
C LEU A 355 -30.00 -29.84 -3.95
N SER A 356 -31.25 -29.67 -3.50
CA SER A 356 -31.52 -29.02 -2.20
C SER A 356 -30.91 -29.73 -0.98
N GLU A 357 -30.70 -31.06 -1.03
CA GLU A 357 -30.01 -31.80 0.03
C GLU A 357 -28.50 -31.55 0.03
N LEU A 358 -27.93 -31.21 -1.11
CA LEU A 358 -26.51 -30.94 -1.29
C LEU A 358 -26.13 -29.50 -0.91
N GLU A 359 -27.05 -28.56 -0.98
CA GLU A 359 -26.80 -27.13 -0.90
C GLU A 359 -25.94 -26.69 0.29
N ARG A 360 -26.05 -27.37 1.44
CA ARG A 360 -25.27 -27.05 2.67
C ARG A 360 -24.21 -28.07 3.05
N LYS A 361 -24.08 -29.16 2.29
CA LYS A 361 -23.18 -30.27 2.64
C LYS A 361 -22.08 -30.45 1.62
N PHE A 362 -22.30 -30.07 0.38
CA PHE A 362 -21.40 -30.33 -0.73
C PHE A 362 -20.10 -29.49 -0.66
N TYR A 363 -20.16 -28.29 -0.06
CA TYR A 363 -19.00 -27.38 0.04
C TYR A 363 -17.78 -28.01 0.75
N VAL A 364 -18.01 -28.96 1.66
CA VAL A 364 -16.94 -29.67 2.39
C VAL A 364 -16.10 -30.53 1.44
N HIS A 365 -16.69 -31.02 0.36
CA HIS A 365 -16.04 -31.90 -0.64
C HIS A 365 -15.33 -31.11 -1.76
N LEU A 366 -15.67 -29.82 -1.95
CA LEU A 366 -15.12 -28.98 -3.01
C LEU A 366 -13.58 -28.95 -3.02
N PRO A 367 -12.88 -28.72 -1.89
CA PRO A 367 -11.43 -28.68 -1.86
C PRO A 367 -10.81 -29.98 -2.37
N GLY A 368 -11.38 -31.14 -1.98
CA GLY A 368 -10.91 -32.46 -2.39
C GLY A 368 -11.07 -32.70 -3.90
N ILE A 369 -12.17 -32.24 -4.49
CA ILE A 369 -12.41 -32.33 -5.93
C ILE A 369 -11.42 -31.45 -6.69
N CYS A 370 -11.26 -30.16 -6.27
CA CYS A 370 -10.31 -29.23 -6.86
C CYS A 370 -8.87 -29.76 -6.76
N ASP A 371 -8.49 -30.34 -5.62
CA ASP A 371 -7.17 -30.94 -5.45
C ASP A 371 -6.90 -32.02 -6.49
N ARG A 372 -7.87 -32.90 -6.78
CA ARG A 372 -7.72 -33.97 -7.79
C ARG A 372 -7.64 -33.43 -9.20
N ILE A 373 -8.35 -32.33 -9.52
CA ILE A 373 -8.25 -31.67 -10.83
C ILE A 373 -6.82 -31.13 -11.01
N PHE A 374 -6.30 -30.41 -10.01
CA PHE A 374 -4.93 -29.91 -10.07
C PHE A 374 -3.89 -31.03 -10.12
N ASP A 375 -4.06 -32.12 -9.36
CA ASP A 375 -3.15 -33.24 -9.37
C ASP A 375 -3.10 -33.89 -10.78
N ALA A 376 -4.24 -34.02 -11.47
CA ALA A 376 -4.30 -34.53 -12.84
C ALA A 376 -3.55 -33.60 -13.83
N LEU A 377 -3.71 -32.29 -13.73
CA LEU A 377 -3.01 -31.31 -14.56
C LEU A 377 -1.49 -31.28 -14.27
N MET A 378 -1.10 -31.46 -13.01
CA MET A 378 0.30 -31.58 -12.60
C MET A 378 0.94 -32.88 -13.08
N ALA A 379 0.23 -34.01 -13.04
CA ALA A 379 0.70 -35.25 -13.58
C ALA A 379 1.00 -35.17 -15.10
N ARG A 380 0.24 -34.37 -15.84
CA ARG A 380 0.46 -34.07 -17.26
C ARG A 380 1.54 -32.99 -17.49
N ARG A 381 2.08 -32.39 -16.40
CA ARG A 381 3.07 -31.30 -16.43
C ARG A 381 2.59 -30.08 -17.20
N TYR A 382 1.32 -29.70 -17.08
CA TYR A 382 0.78 -28.52 -17.77
C TYR A 382 1.09 -27.22 -17.04
N PHE A 383 1.29 -27.27 -15.73
CA PHE A 383 1.79 -26.15 -14.92
C PHE A 383 3.19 -26.46 -14.36
N SER A 384 3.99 -25.41 -14.16
CA SER A 384 5.29 -25.54 -13.49
C SER A 384 5.11 -25.86 -12.00
N ASP A 385 4.18 -25.17 -11.36
CA ASP A 385 3.77 -25.34 -9.98
C ASP A 385 2.25 -25.25 -9.88
N ARG A 386 1.66 -25.83 -8.84
CA ARG A 386 0.20 -25.76 -8.62
C ARG A 386 -0.27 -24.32 -8.46
N PRO A 387 -1.14 -23.79 -9.33
CA PRO A 387 -1.58 -22.39 -9.34
C PRO A 387 -2.22 -21.94 -8.03
N ASP A 388 -3.07 -22.77 -7.43
CA ASP A 388 -3.75 -22.48 -6.16
C ASP A 388 -2.78 -22.32 -4.99
N ARG A 389 -1.76 -23.20 -4.92
CA ARG A 389 -0.73 -23.13 -3.88
C ARG A 389 0.17 -21.91 -4.07
N VAL A 390 0.55 -21.63 -5.30
CA VAL A 390 1.37 -20.45 -5.62
C VAL A 390 0.62 -19.18 -5.20
N ARG A 391 -0.61 -19.00 -5.64
CA ARG A 391 -1.46 -17.84 -5.27
C ARG A 391 -1.59 -17.69 -3.76
N ARG A 392 -1.92 -18.79 -3.06
CA ARG A 392 -2.06 -18.81 -1.60
C ARG A 392 -0.75 -18.46 -0.89
N ASN A 393 0.38 -19.03 -1.33
CA ASN A 393 1.69 -18.77 -0.71
C ASN A 393 2.12 -17.30 -0.86
N TYR A 394 1.88 -16.67 -2.02
CA TYR A 394 2.16 -15.25 -2.21
C TYR A 394 1.20 -14.37 -1.40
N LEU A 395 -0.08 -14.72 -1.32
CA LEU A 395 -1.05 -14.02 -0.48
C LEU A 395 -0.65 -14.09 1.00
N LEU A 396 -0.38 -15.29 1.50
CA LEU A 396 0.07 -15.48 2.88
C LEU A 396 1.43 -14.80 3.13
N GLY A 397 2.37 -14.90 2.18
CA GLY A 397 3.65 -14.21 2.25
C GLY A 397 3.50 -12.70 2.31
N GLY A 398 2.60 -12.12 1.51
CA GLY A 398 2.25 -10.70 1.56
C GLY A 398 1.63 -10.30 2.91
N LEU A 399 0.67 -11.09 3.42
CA LEU A 399 0.04 -10.84 4.72
C LEU A 399 1.06 -10.91 5.87
N VAL A 400 1.92 -11.94 5.90
CA VAL A 400 2.96 -12.07 6.92
C VAL A 400 3.96 -10.92 6.82
N LEU A 401 4.41 -10.57 5.61
CA LEU A 401 5.31 -9.43 5.39
C LEU A 401 4.68 -8.14 5.91
N GLY A 402 3.41 -7.89 5.59
CA GLY A 402 2.68 -6.71 6.06
C GLY A 402 2.53 -6.68 7.58
N ALA A 403 2.18 -7.82 8.20
CA ALA A 403 2.03 -7.92 9.64
C ALA A 403 3.35 -7.72 10.39
N VAL A 404 4.43 -8.38 9.94
CA VAL A 404 5.77 -8.23 10.53
C VAL A 404 6.28 -6.80 10.38
N TRP A 405 6.09 -6.21 9.18
CA TRP A 405 6.47 -4.82 8.95
C TRP A 405 5.68 -3.84 9.81
N LEU A 406 4.35 -3.99 9.88
CA LEU A 406 3.49 -3.13 10.69
C LEU A 406 3.84 -3.22 12.18
N PHE A 407 4.04 -4.44 12.68
CA PHE A 407 4.47 -4.66 14.05
C PHE A 407 5.85 -4.04 14.33
N GLY A 408 6.82 -4.25 13.43
CA GLY A 408 8.15 -3.64 13.50
C GLY A 408 8.09 -2.11 13.43
N ALA A 409 7.23 -1.55 12.59
CA ALA A 409 7.02 -0.10 12.48
C ALA A 409 6.37 0.49 13.75
N ILE A 410 5.40 -0.19 14.35
CA ILE A 410 4.76 0.26 15.60
C ILE A 410 5.78 0.28 16.75
N LEU A 411 6.58 -0.78 16.90
CA LEU A 411 7.59 -0.85 17.95
C LEU A 411 8.78 0.07 17.67
N GLY A 412 9.17 0.22 16.40
CA GLY A 412 10.30 1.02 15.98
C GLY A 412 10.00 2.51 15.82
N ALA A 413 8.74 2.92 15.67
CA ALA A 413 8.38 4.31 15.44
C ALA A 413 8.86 5.27 16.55
N PRO A 414 8.75 4.95 17.85
CA PRO A 414 9.27 5.83 18.89
C PRO A 414 10.79 5.99 18.79
N TYR A 415 11.51 4.89 18.54
CA TYR A 415 12.97 4.91 18.38
C TYR A 415 13.38 5.70 17.13
N ALA A 416 12.75 5.45 15.99
CA ALA A 416 13.04 6.12 14.73
C ALA A 416 12.65 7.61 14.78
N GLY A 417 11.58 7.97 15.45
CA GLY A 417 11.21 9.36 15.71
C GLY A 417 12.24 10.10 16.56
N VAL A 418 12.75 9.44 17.62
CA VAL A 418 13.75 10.05 18.52
C VAL A 418 15.14 10.14 17.87
N HIS A 419 15.58 9.11 17.13
CA HIS A 419 16.98 9.04 16.64
C HIS A 419 17.12 9.53 15.21
N TRP A 420 16.08 9.38 14.37
CA TRP A 420 16.13 9.70 12.94
C TRP A 420 15.08 10.74 12.51
N GLY A 421 14.27 11.26 13.44
CA GLY A 421 13.22 12.24 13.13
C GLY A 421 12.12 11.73 12.20
N MET A 422 11.97 10.41 12.06
CA MET A 422 11.06 9.82 11.07
C MET A 422 9.61 9.89 11.52
N ALA A 423 8.74 10.43 10.67
CA ALA A 423 7.30 10.37 10.88
C ALA A 423 6.76 8.94 10.81
N PRO A 424 5.79 8.54 11.64
CA PRO A 424 5.22 7.19 11.62
C PRO A 424 4.70 6.75 10.25
N GLY A 425 4.13 7.66 9.47
CA GLY A 425 3.61 7.38 8.12
C GLY A 425 4.69 6.92 7.14
N THR A 426 5.90 7.47 7.23
CA THR A 426 7.03 7.10 6.37
C THR A 426 7.57 5.70 6.66
N LEU A 427 7.30 5.17 7.86
CA LEU A 427 7.66 3.80 8.24
C LEU A 427 6.55 2.80 7.91
N MET A 428 5.28 3.14 8.15
CA MET A 428 4.15 2.20 8.00
C MET A 428 3.78 1.95 6.55
N LEU A 429 3.66 3.01 5.73
CA LEU A 429 3.17 2.93 4.35
C LEU A 429 4.02 2.05 3.43
N PRO A 430 5.36 2.12 3.43
CA PRO A 430 6.18 1.33 2.53
C PRO A 430 6.00 -0.18 2.67
N GLY A 431 5.88 -0.65 3.90
CA GLY A 431 5.66 -2.07 4.16
C GLY A 431 4.29 -2.55 3.72
N LEU A 432 3.26 -1.75 3.99
CA LEU A 432 1.89 -2.08 3.56
C LEU A 432 1.78 -2.15 2.04
N ILE A 433 2.32 -1.15 1.34
CA ILE A 433 2.34 -1.13 -0.13
C ILE A 433 3.14 -2.32 -0.67
N SER A 434 4.30 -2.63 -0.07
CA SER A 434 5.12 -3.78 -0.46
C SER A 434 4.39 -5.11 -0.26
N ALA A 435 3.65 -5.26 0.82
CA ALA A 435 2.82 -6.43 1.10
C ALA A 435 1.73 -6.62 0.04
N VAL A 436 1.05 -5.53 -0.35
CA VAL A 436 0.05 -5.54 -1.42
C VAL A 436 0.68 -5.91 -2.77
N ILE A 437 1.86 -5.38 -3.09
CA ILE A 437 2.59 -5.74 -4.32
C ILE A 437 2.88 -7.24 -4.35
N VAL A 438 3.42 -7.81 -3.27
CA VAL A 438 3.72 -9.24 -3.18
C VAL A 438 2.46 -10.08 -3.37
N ALA A 439 1.36 -9.74 -2.69
CA ALA A 439 0.08 -10.44 -2.81
C ALA A 439 -0.50 -10.35 -4.23
N ALA A 440 -0.45 -9.17 -4.86
CA ALA A 440 -0.94 -8.96 -6.22
C ALA A 440 -0.15 -9.76 -7.26
N PHE A 441 1.17 -9.81 -7.12
CA PHE A 441 2.00 -10.65 -8.01
C PHE A 441 1.68 -12.14 -7.88
N GLY A 442 1.17 -12.60 -6.75
CA GLY A 442 0.72 -13.97 -6.56
C GLY A 442 -0.34 -14.40 -7.57
N TYR A 443 -1.17 -13.47 -8.05
CA TYR A 443 -2.16 -13.75 -9.09
C TYR A 443 -1.53 -14.05 -10.45
N PHE A 444 -0.44 -13.35 -10.81
CA PHE A 444 0.26 -13.45 -12.10
C PHE A 444 1.40 -14.46 -12.10
N MET A 445 1.78 -15.02 -10.94
CA MET A 445 2.96 -15.85 -10.79
C MET A 445 2.81 -17.30 -11.29
N PRO A 446 1.61 -17.94 -11.25
CA PRO A 446 1.44 -19.27 -11.81
C PRO A 446 1.75 -19.30 -13.30
N ALA A 447 2.69 -20.13 -13.71
CA ALA A 447 3.13 -20.25 -15.10
C ALA A 447 2.80 -21.63 -15.66
N ARG A 448 2.35 -21.66 -16.93
CA ARG A 448 2.18 -22.88 -17.70
C ARG A 448 3.53 -23.33 -18.25
N THR A 449 3.66 -24.63 -18.44
CA THR A 449 4.78 -25.20 -19.19
C THR A 449 4.52 -25.08 -20.70
N VAL A 450 5.52 -25.44 -21.52
CA VAL A 450 5.35 -25.52 -22.98
C VAL A 450 4.24 -26.50 -23.37
N ALA A 451 4.12 -27.62 -22.64
CA ALA A 451 3.05 -28.60 -22.86
C ALA A 451 1.68 -28.03 -22.49
N GLY A 452 1.58 -27.30 -21.34
CA GLY A 452 0.37 -26.64 -20.92
C GLY A 452 -0.05 -25.52 -21.87
N THR A 453 0.89 -24.75 -22.40
CA THR A 453 0.60 -23.70 -23.40
C THR A 453 0.05 -24.28 -24.70
N ARG A 454 0.61 -25.42 -25.18
CA ARG A 454 0.07 -26.11 -26.37
C ARG A 454 -1.33 -26.66 -26.16
N ALA A 455 -1.59 -27.22 -24.97
CA ALA A 455 -2.93 -27.70 -24.63
C ALA A 455 -3.92 -26.52 -24.52
N LEU A 456 -3.47 -25.39 -24.00
CA LEU A 456 -4.25 -24.13 -23.98
C LEU A 456 -4.55 -23.62 -25.40
N GLU A 457 -3.56 -23.61 -26.30
CA GLU A 457 -3.76 -23.24 -27.71
C GLU A 457 -4.85 -24.08 -28.37
N ALA A 458 -4.81 -25.40 -28.17
CA ALA A 458 -5.83 -26.31 -28.69
C ALA A 458 -7.20 -26.05 -28.07
N ALA A 459 -7.26 -25.76 -26.76
CA ALA A 459 -8.46 -25.40 -26.05
C ALA A 459 -9.10 -24.11 -26.59
N LEU A 460 -8.28 -23.06 -26.73
CA LEU A 460 -8.74 -21.77 -27.28
C LEU A 460 -9.16 -21.89 -28.74
N GLY A 461 -8.46 -22.71 -29.55
CA GLY A 461 -8.86 -22.99 -30.92
C GLY A 461 -10.21 -23.70 -31.02
N PHE A 462 -10.52 -24.60 -30.09
CA PHE A 462 -11.83 -25.25 -30.00
C PHE A 462 -12.92 -24.26 -29.52
N GLU A 463 -12.58 -23.36 -28.61
CA GLU A 463 -13.43 -22.24 -28.19
C GLU A 463 -13.82 -21.37 -29.39
N ASP A 464 -12.84 -20.89 -30.13
CA ASP A 464 -13.06 -20.03 -31.31
C ASP A 464 -13.96 -20.71 -32.36
N PHE A 465 -13.79 -22.02 -32.54
CA PHE A 465 -14.68 -22.82 -33.38
C PHE A 465 -16.13 -22.82 -32.86
N LEU A 466 -16.34 -23.09 -31.57
CA LEU A 466 -17.68 -23.14 -30.99
C LEU A 466 -18.40 -21.78 -31.00
N GLU A 467 -17.65 -20.68 -30.81
CA GLU A 467 -18.23 -19.33 -30.89
C GLU A 467 -18.65 -18.92 -32.29
N LYS A 468 -17.93 -19.40 -33.32
CA LYS A 468 -18.16 -19.02 -34.72
C LYS A 468 -19.09 -19.95 -35.50
N VAL A 469 -19.37 -21.13 -34.95
CA VAL A 469 -20.27 -22.08 -35.61
C VAL A 469 -21.72 -21.59 -35.46
N GLU A 470 -22.35 -21.26 -36.57
CA GLU A 470 -23.77 -20.96 -36.65
C GLU A 470 -24.60 -22.19 -36.25
N VAL A 471 -25.68 -21.97 -35.50
CA VAL A 471 -26.57 -23.00 -34.96
C VAL A 471 -27.04 -24.00 -36.03
N ASP A 472 -27.31 -23.54 -37.27
CA ASP A 472 -27.70 -24.39 -38.39
C ASP A 472 -26.59 -25.34 -38.89
N ARG A 473 -25.35 -25.02 -38.70
CA ARG A 473 -24.23 -25.90 -39.02
C ARG A 473 -23.95 -26.89 -37.88
N MET A 474 -24.21 -26.53 -36.64
CA MET A 474 -24.15 -27.42 -35.50
C MET A 474 -25.16 -28.57 -35.62
N ASP A 475 -26.39 -28.30 -36.01
CA ASP A 475 -27.41 -29.32 -36.22
C ASP A 475 -27.02 -30.37 -37.30
N ARG A 476 -26.27 -29.99 -38.31
CA ARG A 476 -25.71 -30.92 -39.31
C ARG A 476 -24.55 -31.75 -38.84
N MET A 477 -23.72 -31.21 -37.96
CA MET A 477 -22.56 -31.93 -37.37
C MET A 477 -22.99 -32.95 -36.29
N ILE A 478 -24.03 -32.61 -35.50
CA ILE A 478 -24.55 -33.46 -34.40
C ILE A 478 -25.24 -34.72 -34.89
N ARG A 479 -25.56 -34.84 -36.19
CA ARG A 479 -26.23 -36.02 -36.74
C ARG A 479 -25.36 -37.30 -36.81
N THR A 480 -24.05 -37.17 -36.54
CA THR A 480 -23.19 -38.35 -36.40
C THR A 480 -23.05 -38.76 -34.94
N PRO A 481 -23.41 -39.99 -34.52
CA PRO A 481 -23.50 -40.40 -33.10
C PRO A 481 -22.17 -40.29 -32.32
N LYS A 482 -21.04 -40.35 -33.00
CA LYS A 482 -19.71 -40.20 -32.37
C LYS A 482 -19.28 -38.75 -32.08
N CYS A 483 -19.91 -37.74 -32.70
CA CYS A 483 -19.59 -36.33 -32.49
C CYS A 483 -20.42 -35.70 -31.38
N SER A 484 -21.62 -36.25 -31.12
CA SER A 484 -22.57 -35.67 -30.16
C SER A 484 -22.14 -35.80 -28.71
N SER A 485 -21.46 -36.90 -28.32
CA SER A 485 -21.06 -37.14 -26.93
C SER A 485 -19.92 -36.21 -26.45
N ASN A 486 -19.00 -35.87 -27.33
CA ASN A 486 -17.84 -35.04 -26.95
C ASN A 486 -18.03 -33.53 -27.21
N CYS A 487 -18.98 -33.14 -28.09
CA CYS A 487 -19.20 -31.74 -28.42
C CYS A 487 -20.30 -31.04 -27.58
N CYS A 488 -21.27 -31.81 -27.03
CA CYS A 488 -22.39 -31.22 -26.28
C CYS A 488 -22.03 -30.62 -24.91
N LEU A 489 -20.88 -30.94 -24.35
CA LEU A 489 -20.51 -30.55 -22.99
C LEU A 489 -19.71 -29.25 -22.90
N MET A 490 -19.04 -28.87 -23.96
CA MET A 490 -18.20 -27.67 -23.97
C MET A 490 -18.94 -26.35 -24.24
N PRO A 491 -20.05 -26.28 -25.01
CA PRO A 491 -20.79 -25.03 -25.23
C PRO A 491 -21.34 -24.40 -23.94
N TRP A 492 -21.65 -25.21 -22.91
CA TRP A 492 -22.18 -24.72 -21.64
C TRP A 492 -21.23 -23.83 -20.87
N ARG A 493 -19.93 -24.11 -20.94
CA ARG A 493 -18.92 -23.26 -20.27
C ARG A 493 -18.75 -21.91 -20.98
N TRP A 494 -18.93 -21.86 -22.30
CA TRP A 494 -18.65 -20.69 -23.15
C TRP A 494 -19.84 -19.76 -23.29
N ALA A 495 -21.04 -20.29 -23.35
CA ALA A 495 -22.26 -19.48 -23.40
C ALA A 495 -22.42 -18.52 -22.20
N TRP A 496 -21.76 -18.84 -21.07
CA TRP A 496 -21.77 -17.96 -19.89
C TRP A 496 -20.70 -16.87 -19.90
N LYS A 497 -19.62 -17.04 -20.63
CA LYS A 497 -18.55 -16.04 -20.72
C LYS A 497 -18.86 -14.94 -21.73
N SER A 498 -19.55 -15.28 -22.82
CA SER A 498 -19.99 -14.34 -23.87
C SER A 498 -21.31 -13.64 -23.56
N ALA A 499 -22.13 -14.14 -22.62
CA ALA A 499 -23.35 -13.49 -22.13
C ALA A 499 -23.05 -12.38 -21.13
N GLY A 500 -22.21 -11.44 -21.52
CA GLY A 500 -22.25 -10.09 -20.99
C GLY A 500 -23.59 -9.47 -21.35
N TRP A 501 -24.56 -9.60 -20.44
CA TRP A 501 -25.77 -8.77 -20.34
C TRP A 501 -26.44 -8.35 -21.67
N ARG A 502 -26.83 -9.26 -22.52
CA ARG A 502 -27.93 -9.02 -23.44
C ARG A 502 -28.80 -10.27 -23.53
N HIS A 503 -30.06 -10.12 -23.22
CA HIS A 503 -31.08 -11.13 -23.36
C HIS A 503 -31.14 -11.62 -24.81
N SER A 504 -30.72 -12.87 -25.03
CA SER A 504 -31.20 -13.65 -26.17
C SER A 504 -31.55 -15.04 -25.64
N PRO A 505 -32.78 -15.51 -25.84
CA PRO A 505 -33.15 -16.87 -25.48
C PRO A 505 -32.44 -17.81 -26.46
N VAL A 506 -31.31 -18.37 -26.05
CA VAL A 506 -30.76 -19.52 -26.77
C VAL A 506 -31.68 -20.70 -26.46
N SER A 507 -32.52 -21.04 -27.39
CA SER A 507 -33.26 -22.28 -27.37
C SER A 507 -32.25 -23.43 -27.41
N VAL A 508 -32.10 -24.13 -26.30
CA VAL A 508 -31.32 -25.35 -26.23
C VAL A 508 -32.00 -26.36 -27.14
N ALA A 509 -31.33 -26.65 -28.28
CA ALA A 509 -31.75 -27.71 -29.17
C ALA A 509 -31.77 -29.02 -28.36
N SER A 510 -32.94 -29.65 -28.34
CA SER A 510 -33.19 -30.90 -27.65
C SER A 510 -32.32 -32.02 -28.24
N CYS A 511 -31.26 -32.44 -27.52
CA CYS A 511 -30.54 -33.63 -27.83
C CYS A 511 -31.45 -34.86 -27.53
N ARG A 512 -31.96 -35.51 -28.55
CA ARG A 512 -32.62 -36.81 -28.44
C ARG A 512 -31.59 -37.87 -28.15
N PHE A 513 -31.53 -38.40 -26.94
CA PHE A 513 -30.87 -39.65 -26.65
C PHE A 513 -31.81 -40.80 -26.98
N GLY A 514 -31.47 -41.58 -27.99
CA GLY A 514 -32.15 -42.82 -28.30
C GLY A 514 -31.76 -43.91 -27.30
N ILE A 515 -32.52 -44.05 -26.23
CA ILE A 515 -32.68 -45.26 -25.46
C ILE A 515 -34.18 -45.55 -25.47
N GLY A 516 -34.52 -46.75 -25.93
CA GLY A 516 -35.88 -47.17 -26.25
C GLY A 516 -36.85 -47.01 -25.08
N VAL A 517 -38.07 -46.68 -25.52
CA VAL A 517 -39.33 -46.77 -24.80
C VAL A 517 -39.57 -45.77 -23.66
N GLY A 518 -40.17 -44.64 -23.95
CA GLY A 518 -41.20 -44.05 -23.09
C GLY A 518 -40.74 -42.99 -22.10
N ALA A 519 -39.78 -42.08 -22.41
CA ALA A 519 -39.50 -40.92 -21.52
C ALA A 519 -39.79 -39.56 -22.17
N PRO A 520 -40.42 -38.61 -21.45
CA PRO A 520 -40.70 -37.28 -21.95
C PRO A 520 -39.43 -36.43 -22.04
N TRP A 521 -39.48 -35.48 -22.93
CA TRP A 521 -38.41 -34.51 -23.26
C TRP A 521 -37.89 -33.70 -22.07
N ILE A 522 -36.57 -33.67 -21.86
CA ILE A 522 -35.93 -32.82 -20.87
C ILE A 522 -35.51 -31.52 -21.55
N SER A 523 -36.25 -30.43 -21.30
CA SER A 523 -35.79 -29.07 -21.54
C SER A 523 -35.23 -28.50 -20.24
N ILE A 524 -33.94 -28.20 -20.20
CA ILE A 524 -33.31 -27.56 -19.06
C ILE A 524 -33.44 -26.04 -19.23
N PRO A 525 -34.24 -25.33 -18.40
CA PRO A 525 -34.31 -23.87 -18.48
C PRO A 525 -33.05 -23.25 -17.88
N ALA A 526 -32.65 -22.10 -18.45
CA ALA A 526 -31.60 -21.29 -17.93
C ALA A 526 -31.89 -20.88 -16.48
N VAL A 527 -30.97 -21.21 -15.56
CA VAL A 527 -31.06 -20.77 -14.17
C VAL A 527 -30.76 -19.27 -14.14
N SER A 528 -31.78 -18.44 -13.92
CA SER A 528 -31.59 -17.01 -13.60
C SER A 528 -31.02 -16.87 -12.21
N PRO A 529 -29.92 -16.15 -12.00
CA PRO A 529 -29.51 -15.74 -10.68
C PRO A 529 -30.35 -14.51 -10.27
N ALA A 530 -31.37 -14.71 -9.43
CA ALA A 530 -31.96 -13.65 -8.66
C ALA A 530 -30.96 -13.31 -7.51
N ILE A 531 -30.06 -12.38 -7.75
CA ILE A 531 -29.33 -11.68 -6.70
C ILE A 531 -29.81 -10.23 -6.74
N SER A 532 -30.51 -9.86 -5.65
CA SER A 532 -30.91 -8.57 -5.17
C SER A 532 -29.98 -7.43 -5.60
N ALA A 533 -30.48 -6.52 -6.44
CA ALA A 533 -29.93 -5.22 -6.67
C ALA A 533 -30.16 -4.37 -5.41
N ALA A 534 -29.09 -4.07 -4.70
CA ALA A 534 -29.08 -2.99 -3.71
C ALA A 534 -29.20 -1.66 -4.46
N SER A 535 -30.22 -0.87 -4.10
CA SER A 535 -30.52 0.46 -4.63
C SER A 535 -29.36 1.44 -4.44
N PRO A 536 -29.12 2.37 -5.38
CA PRO A 536 -28.14 3.42 -5.21
C PRO A 536 -28.61 4.45 -4.18
N LEU A 537 -27.73 4.81 -3.25
CA LEU A 537 -27.89 5.90 -2.29
C LEU A 537 -28.10 7.22 -3.02
N ARG A 538 -29.18 7.93 -2.64
CA ARG A 538 -29.46 9.32 -3.04
C ARG A 538 -28.42 10.26 -2.43
N PRO A 539 -27.99 11.31 -3.12
CA PRO A 539 -27.18 12.37 -2.52
C PRO A 539 -28.07 13.25 -1.63
N LEU A 540 -27.55 13.62 -0.47
CA LEU A 540 -28.10 14.64 0.44
C LEU A 540 -27.87 16.03 -0.14
N PRO A 541 -28.81 16.98 0.05
CA PRO A 541 -28.67 18.34 -0.45
C PRO A 541 -27.87 19.25 0.50
N SER A 542 -27.10 20.15 -0.11
CA SER A 542 -26.43 21.40 0.33
C SER A 542 -25.84 21.45 1.74
#